data_d87c11f20c6d5fc8c9dcdee67a88e5c6
#
_entry.id   d87c11f20c6d5fc8c9dcdee67a88e5c6
#
_cell.length_a   1.000
_cell.length_b   1.000
_cell.length_c   1.000
_cell.angle_alpha   90.00
_cell.angle_beta   90.00
_cell.angle_gamma   90.00
#
_symmetry.space_group_name_H-M   'P 1'
#
loop_
_entity.id
_entity.type
_entity.pdbx_description
1 polymer ?
#
loop_
_entity_poly.entity_id
_entity_poly.type
_entity_poly.pdbx_seq_one_letter_code
_entity_poly.pdbx_strand_id
1 'polypeptide(L)'
;MNDQVDDVIGHILNSIKDAGLKKDPFPHFESCPVFPCAYYKELLANLPDDDAYTPAGETGLVTSSAYKDRGIISLEASNLANLPDAIRPFWIMLSRKLLARAFMEQLVEPFDRHIKIQFAEKTSLSIWPNAYLCRDWPGYSLGPHTDSYQKVVSLIFYLPENPKSPVQGAPEGPRGSPNICFSAQDAPG
;
A
#
# COMPACT_ATOMS: atom_id res chain seq x y z
N MET A 1 4.83 21.91 5.13
CA MET A 1 4.53 20.47 5.32
C MET A 1 3.43 19.96 4.40
N ASN A 2 2.26 20.61 4.25
CA ASN A 2 1.22 20.19 3.28
C ASN A 2 1.74 20.18 1.83
N ASP A 3 2.42 21.24 1.38
CA ASP A 3 2.93 21.36 0.01
C ASP A 3 3.92 20.25 -0.34
N GLN A 4 4.74 19.83 0.64
CA GLN A 4 5.71 18.73 0.43
C GLN A 4 5.04 17.39 0.22
N VAL A 5 3.93 17.09 0.91
CA VAL A 5 3.19 15.84 0.73
C VAL A 5 2.39 15.85 -0.56
N ASP A 6 1.86 16.99 -0.99
CA ASP A 6 1.18 17.12 -2.29
C ASP A 6 2.16 16.88 -3.44
N ASP A 7 3.39 17.39 -3.32
CA ASP A 7 4.47 17.15 -4.28
C ASP A 7 4.84 15.65 -4.34
N VAL A 8 4.86 14.96 -3.20
CA VAL A 8 5.13 13.51 -3.13
C VAL A 8 4.03 12.68 -3.81
N ILE A 9 2.77 13.00 -3.60
CA ILE A 9 1.66 12.30 -4.26
C ILE A 9 1.72 12.50 -5.77
N GLY A 10 1.97 13.73 -6.22
CA GLY A 10 2.20 14.03 -7.63
C GLY A 10 3.37 13.22 -8.20
N HIS A 11 4.47 13.12 -7.46
CA HIS A 11 5.62 12.31 -7.86
C HIS A 11 5.28 10.82 -7.98
N ILE A 12 4.55 10.24 -7.02
CA ILE A 12 4.10 8.85 -7.06
C ILE A 12 3.27 8.59 -8.32
N LEU A 13 2.26 9.43 -8.57
CA LEU A 13 1.36 9.28 -9.72
C LEU A 13 2.10 9.43 -11.05
N ASN A 14 3.03 10.37 -11.16
CA ASN A 14 3.88 10.51 -12.34
C ASN A 14 4.78 9.29 -12.54
N SER A 15 5.41 8.77 -11.48
CA SER A 15 6.23 7.55 -11.54
C SER A 15 5.44 6.34 -12.02
N ILE A 16 4.19 6.20 -11.61
CA ILE A 16 3.28 5.14 -12.07
C ILE A 16 2.94 5.33 -13.55
N LYS A 17 2.62 6.55 -13.94
CA LYS A 17 2.29 6.90 -15.34
C LYS A 17 3.47 6.64 -16.27
N ASP A 18 4.67 7.04 -15.86
CA ASP A 18 5.90 6.87 -16.65
C ASP A 18 6.30 5.40 -16.78
N ALA A 19 6.04 4.58 -15.76
CA ALA A 19 6.26 3.14 -15.81
C ALA A 19 5.37 2.45 -16.87
N GLY A 20 4.18 2.99 -17.12
CA GLY A 20 3.21 2.44 -18.05
C GLY A 20 2.62 1.10 -17.61
N LEU A 21 1.43 0.80 -18.11
CA LEU A 21 0.73 -0.44 -17.79
C LEU A 21 1.28 -1.60 -18.62
N LYS A 22 1.91 -2.57 -17.95
CA LYS A 22 2.27 -3.88 -18.53
C LYS A 22 1.03 -4.78 -18.53
N LYS A 23 0.93 -5.67 -19.52
CA LYS A 23 -0.26 -6.54 -19.70
C LYS A 23 0.02 -8.01 -19.43
N ASP A 24 1.26 -8.42 -19.45
CA ASP A 24 1.69 -9.81 -19.29
C ASP A 24 2.47 -9.97 -17.96
N PRO A 25 2.16 -10.96 -17.13
CA PRO A 25 1.09 -11.96 -17.25
C PRO A 25 -0.33 -11.45 -16.88
N PHE A 26 -0.43 -10.28 -16.28
CA PHE A 26 -1.68 -9.60 -15.91
C PHE A 26 -1.45 -8.07 -15.92
N PRO A 27 -2.50 -7.26 -15.92
CA PRO A 27 -2.34 -5.80 -15.87
C PRO A 27 -1.61 -5.36 -14.60
N HIS A 28 -0.41 -4.78 -14.74
CA HIS A 28 0.40 -4.29 -13.62
C HIS A 28 1.36 -3.18 -14.05
N PHE A 29 1.91 -2.49 -13.08
CA PHE A 29 3.02 -1.57 -13.26
C PHE A 29 4.06 -1.79 -12.13
N GLU A 30 5.30 -1.45 -12.43
CA GLU A 30 6.41 -1.43 -11.49
C GLU A 30 7.17 -0.12 -11.67
N SER A 31 7.44 0.58 -10.59
CA SER A 31 8.19 1.84 -10.60
C SER A 31 9.22 1.88 -9.48
N CYS A 32 10.41 2.38 -9.80
CA CYS A 32 11.49 2.61 -8.83
C CYS A 32 12.44 3.69 -9.40
N PRO A 33 12.75 4.74 -8.62
CA PRO A 33 12.23 5.10 -7.31
C PRO A 33 10.80 5.68 -7.41
N VAL A 34 9.95 5.35 -6.43
CA VAL A 34 8.56 5.84 -6.38
C VAL A 34 8.41 7.05 -5.44
N PHE A 35 9.34 7.24 -4.52
CA PHE A 35 9.39 8.39 -3.62
C PHE A 35 10.61 9.28 -3.90
N PRO A 36 10.49 10.61 -3.77
CA PRO A 36 11.66 11.49 -3.75
C PRO A 36 12.62 11.09 -2.63
N CYS A 37 13.94 11.10 -2.90
CA CYS A 37 14.96 10.63 -1.94
C CYS A 37 14.87 11.30 -0.55
N ALA A 38 14.59 12.61 -0.49
CA ALA A 38 14.49 13.33 0.77
C ALA A 38 13.28 12.84 1.57
N TYR A 39 12.13 12.71 0.92
CA TYR A 39 10.90 12.22 1.55
C TYR A 39 11.03 10.75 1.98
N TYR A 40 11.70 9.92 1.18
CA TYR A 40 11.93 8.52 1.55
C TYR A 40 12.74 8.39 2.84
N LYS A 41 13.77 9.22 3.03
CA LYS A 41 14.54 9.25 4.28
C LYS A 41 13.68 9.67 5.46
N GLU A 42 12.81 10.68 5.27
CA GLU A 42 11.86 11.12 6.29
C GLU A 42 10.86 10.03 6.62
N LEU A 43 10.34 9.32 5.61
CA LEU A 43 9.43 8.19 5.79
C LEU A 43 10.07 7.09 6.65
N LEU A 44 11.31 6.70 6.32
CA LEU A 44 12.04 5.69 7.09
C LEU A 44 12.31 6.14 8.54
N ALA A 45 12.61 7.43 8.76
CA ALA A 45 12.82 7.99 10.10
C ALA A 45 11.53 8.08 10.94
N ASN A 46 10.37 8.00 10.31
CA ASN A 46 9.06 8.03 10.97
C ASN A 46 8.39 6.65 11.03
N LEU A 47 9.10 5.56 10.70
CA LEU A 47 8.55 4.22 10.87
C LEU A 47 8.26 3.94 12.34
N PRO A 48 7.08 3.38 12.68
CA PRO A 48 6.79 2.95 14.04
C PRO A 48 7.69 1.80 14.49
N ASP A 49 7.92 1.71 15.79
CA ASP A 49 8.58 0.56 16.41
C ASP A 49 7.70 -0.70 16.28
N ASP A 50 8.31 -1.88 16.39
CA ASP A 50 7.66 -3.17 16.17
C ASP A 50 6.45 -3.43 17.10
N ASP A 51 6.44 -2.87 18.30
CA ASP A 51 5.36 -2.99 19.30
C ASP A 51 4.09 -2.17 18.95
N ALA A 52 4.21 -1.22 18.02
CA ALA A 52 3.06 -0.46 17.52
C ALA A 52 2.18 -1.26 16.55
N TYR A 53 2.70 -2.37 16.01
CA TYR A 53 1.96 -3.17 15.03
C TYR A 53 1.09 -4.22 15.72
N THR A 54 -0.16 -4.32 15.29
CA THR A 54 -1.06 -5.40 15.70
C THR A 54 -0.78 -6.64 14.84
N PRO A 55 -0.60 -7.84 15.44
CA PRO A 55 -0.47 -9.08 14.67
C PRO A 55 -1.64 -9.24 13.70
N ALA A 56 -1.35 -9.57 12.44
CA ALA A 56 -2.36 -9.60 11.38
C ALA A 56 -3.52 -10.56 11.71
N GLY A 57 -3.26 -11.67 12.38
CA GLY A 57 -4.28 -12.62 12.81
C GLY A 57 -5.26 -12.07 13.85
N GLU A 58 -4.92 -10.99 14.57
CA GLU A 58 -5.75 -10.34 15.58
C GLU A 58 -6.62 -9.22 15.00
N THR A 59 -6.32 -8.80 13.76
CA THR A 59 -7.03 -7.67 13.12
C THR A 59 -8.39 -8.04 12.56
N GLY A 60 -8.69 -9.32 12.41
CA GLY A 60 -9.86 -9.81 11.68
C GLY A 60 -9.78 -9.67 10.15
N LEU A 61 -8.69 -9.08 9.64
CA LEU A 61 -8.50 -8.89 8.19
C LEU A 61 -8.07 -10.17 7.48
N VAL A 62 -7.50 -11.10 8.21
CA VAL A 62 -6.99 -12.37 7.70
C VAL A 62 -7.40 -13.53 8.60
N THR A 63 -7.70 -14.67 8.01
CA THR A 63 -8.14 -15.88 8.72
C THR A 63 -7.09 -16.98 8.74
N SER A 64 -5.97 -16.79 8.04
CA SER A 64 -4.93 -17.80 7.89
C SER A 64 -3.81 -17.63 8.90
N SER A 65 -3.36 -18.75 9.47
CA SER A 65 -2.15 -18.82 10.31
C SER A 65 -0.85 -18.44 9.58
N ALA A 66 -0.89 -18.36 8.24
CA ALA A 66 0.24 -17.88 7.43
C ALA A 66 0.64 -16.43 7.73
N TYR A 67 -0.26 -15.66 8.34
CA TYR A 67 -0.04 -14.24 8.66
C TYR A 67 0.47 -13.98 10.09
N LYS A 68 0.83 -15.02 10.86
CA LYS A 68 1.29 -14.90 12.25
C LYS A 68 2.53 -14.00 12.41
N ASP A 69 3.40 -14.00 11.41
CA ASP A 69 4.66 -13.25 11.41
C ASP A 69 4.53 -11.93 10.63
N ARG A 70 3.32 -11.37 10.54
CA ARG A 70 3.04 -10.04 9.97
C ARG A 70 2.31 -9.17 10.98
N GLY A 71 2.79 -7.96 11.16
CA GLY A 71 2.09 -6.90 11.89
C GLY A 71 1.45 -5.88 10.94
N ILE A 72 0.36 -5.28 11.38
CA ILE A 72 -0.43 -4.33 10.58
C ILE A 72 -0.80 -3.13 11.43
N ILE A 73 -0.68 -1.94 10.85
CA ILE A 73 -1.29 -0.70 11.33
C ILE A 73 -2.21 -0.18 10.23
N SER A 74 -3.51 -0.08 10.50
CA SER A 74 -4.41 0.59 9.55
C SER A 74 -4.08 2.07 9.50
N LEU A 75 -4.01 2.64 8.28
CA LEU A 75 -3.75 4.07 8.09
C LEU A 75 -5.02 4.93 8.24
N GLU A 76 -6.12 4.38 8.74
CA GLU A 76 -7.28 5.16 9.13
C GLU A 76 -6.99 6.05 10.36
N ALA A 77 -7.62 7.22 10.41
CA ALA A 77 -7.34 8.23 11.43
C ALA A 77 -7.51 7.73 12.87
N SER A 78 -8.51 6.86 13.12
CA SER A 78 -8.77 6.25 14.43
C SER A 78 -7.62 5.39 14.93
N ASN A 79 -6.96 4.64 14.03
CA ASN A 79 -5.85 3.75 14.37
C ASN A 79 -4.54 4.55 14.53
N LEU A 80 -4.34 5.57 13.69
CA LEU A 80 -3.17 6.46 13.79
C LEU A 80 -3.14 7.28 15.08
N ALA A 81 -4.27 7.47 15.76
CA ALA A 81 -4.33 8.15 17.05
C ALA A 81 -3.49 7.45 18.14
N ASN A 82 -3.24 6.15 18.00
CA ASN A 82 -2.44 5.35 18.94
C ASN A 82 -0.93 5.42 18.69
N LEU A 83 -0.49 6.02 17.60
CA LEU A 83 0.93 6.18 17.32
C LEU A 83 1.58 7.22 18.27
N PRO A 84 2.89 7.07 18.58
CA PRO A 84 3.65 8.06 19.33
C PRO A 84 3.51 9.48 18.75
N ASP A 85 3.42 10.48 19.64
CA ASP A 85 3.22 11.88 19.25
C ASP A 85 4.28 12.38 18.27
N ALA A 86 5.50 11.88 18.37
CA ALA A 86 6.61 12.29 17.52
C ALA A 86 6.41 11.94 16.04
N ILE A 87 5.80 10.79 15.72
CA ILE A 87 5.64 10.28 14.35
C ILE A 87 4.20 10.42 13.84
N ARG A 88 3.23 10.53 14.73
CA ARG A 88 1.79 10.60 14.39
C ARG A 88 1.46 11.66 13.34
N PRO A 89 1.95 12.91 13.42
CA PRO A 89 1.63 13.94 12.42
C PRO A 89 2.05 13.56 11.00
N PHE A 90 3.21 12.90 10.85
CA PHE A 90 3.69 12.42 9.56
C PHE A 90 2.70 11.41 8.95
N TRP A 91 2.31 10.39 9.73
CA TRP A 91 1.41 9.35 9.25
C TRP A 91 0.00 9.86 8.98
N ILE A 92 -0.53 10.78 9.80
CA ILE A 92 -1.82 11.42 9.53
C ILE A 92 -1.80 12.18 8.21
N MET A 93 -0.72 12.91 7.90
CA MET A 93 -0.62 13.64 6.64
C MET A 93 -0.54 12.70 5.43
N LEU A 94 0.34 11.71 5.48
CA LEU A 94 0.48 10.75 4.40
C LEU A 94 -0.81 9.96 4.17
N SER A 95 -1.44 9.46 5.24
CA SER A 95 -2.67 8.69 5.15
C SER A 95 -3.81 9.47 4.51
N ARG A 96 -4.01 10.74 4.88
CA ARG A 96 -5.04 11.60 4.29
C ARG A 96 -4.91 11.71 2.77
N LYS A 97 -3.69 11.69 2.25
CA LYS A 97 -3.43 11.77 0.81
C LYS A 97 -3.59 10.43 0.13
N LEU A 98 -3.05 9.36 0.71
CA LEU A 98 -3.21 8.00 0.18
C LEU A 98 -4.68 7.56 0.17
N LEU A 99 -5.43 7.90 1.23
CA LEU A 99 -6.85 7.57 1.34
C LEU A 99 -7.77 8.60 0.66
N ALA A 100 -7.21 9.63 0.01
CA ALA A 100 -8.00 10.58 -0.73
C ALA A 100 -8.61 9.94 -1.98
N ARG A 101 -9.89 10.22 -2.23
CA ARG A 101 -10.60 9.74 -3.41
C ARG A 101 -9.88 10.12 -4.70
N ALA A 102 -9.33 11.33 -4.78
CA ALA A 102 -8.61 11.80 -5.95
C ALA A 102 -7.34 10.97 -6.25
N PHE A 103 -6.61 10.50 -5.23
CA PHE A 103 -5.48 9.59 -5.43
C PHE A 103 -5.95 8.23 -5.96
N MET A 104 -6.98 7.66 -5.34
CA MET A 104 -7.56 6.40 -5.76
C MET A 104 -8.06 6.45 -7.21
N GLU A 105 -8.80 7.48 -7.60
CA GLU A 105 -9.34 7.62 -8.96
C GLU A 105 -8.22 7.65 -10.00
N GLN A 106 -7.14 8.40 -9.76
CA GLN A 106 -5.99 8.45 -10.65
C GLN A 106 -5.21 7.13 -10.70
N LEU A 107 -5.12 6.41 -9.57
CA LEU A 107 -4.48 5.10 -9.51
C LEU A 107 -5.26 4.04 -10.30
N VAL A 108 -6.58 4.10 -10.26
CA VAL A 108 -7.48 3.12 -10.87
C VAL A 108 -7.66 3.36 -12.38
N GLU A 109 -7.55 4.62 -12.84
CA GLU A 109 -7.79 5.02 -14.24
C GLU A 109 -7.08 4.14 -15.28
N PRO A 110 -5.78 3.80 -15.15
CA PRO A 110 -5.09 2.96 -16.13
C PRO A 110 -5.67 1.55 -16.28
N PHE A 111 -6.41 1.08 -15.27
CA PHE A 111 -7.02 -0.24 -15.22
C PHE A 111 -8.50 -0.24 -15.64
N ASP A 112 -9.09 0.88 -15.98
CA ASP A 112 -10.54 1.04 -16.22
C ASP A 112 -11.12 -0.05 -17.14
N ARG A 113 -10.42 -0.36 -18.26
CA ARG A 113 -10.85 -1.42 -19.17
C ARG A 113 -10.90 -2.79 -18.52
N HIS A 114 -9.90 -3.12 -17.67
CA HIS A 114 -9.80 -4.42 -17.00
C HIS A 114 -10.83 -4.53 -15.89
N ILE A 115 -11.05 -3.45 -15.15
CA ILE A 115 -12.07 -3.35 -14.11
C ILE A 115 -13.46 -3.58 -14.70
N LYS A 116 -13.78 -2.94 -15.83
CA LYS A 116 -15.06 -3.12 -16.52
C LYS A 116 -15.29 -4.57 -16.97
N ILE A 117 -14.25 -5.27 -17.37
CA ILE A 117 -14.33 -6.70 -17.73
C ILE A 117 -14.53 -7.55 -16.46
N GLN A 118 -13.75 -7.33 -15.41
CA GLN A 118 -13.80 -8.10 -14.16
C GLN A 118 -15.14 -7.97 -13.44
N PHE A 119 -15.75 -6.78 -13.48
CA PHE A 119 -16.99 -6.45 -12.79
C PHE A 119 -18.17 -6.24 -13.75
N ALA A 120 -18.14 -6.87 -14.92
CA ALA A 120 -19.14 -6.66 -15.99
C ALA A 120 -20.58 -6.98 -15.55
N GLU A 121 -20.76 -7.87 -14.57
CA GLU A 121 -22.09 -8.24 -14.06
C GLU A 121 -22.66 -7.24 -13.03
N LYS A 122 -21.84 -6.29 -12.54
CA LYS A 122 -22.29 -5.28 -11.58
C LYS A 122 -22.89 -4.08 -12.28
N THR A 123 -24.05 -3.66 -11.82
CA THR A 123 -24.74 -2.45 -12.32
C THR A 123 -24.06 -1.16 -11.89
N SER A 124 -23.37 -1.19 -10.74
CA SER A 124 -22.55 -0.09 -10.22
C SER A 124 -21.40 -0.64 -9.42
N LEU A 125 -20.27 0.07 -9.44
CA LEU A 125 -19.08 -0.24 -8.66
C LEU A 125 -18.78 0.96 -7.76
N SER A 126 -18.82 0.74 -6.45
CA SER A 126 -18.49 1.77 -5.46
C SER A 126 -17.12 1.45 -4.87
N ILE A 127 -16.09 2.20 -5.28
CA ILE A 127 -14.71 1.91 -4.90
C ILE A 127 -14.28 2.77 -3.72
N TRP A 128 -13.66 2.14 -2.73
CA TRP A 128 -13.13 2.77 -1.52
C TRP A 128 -11.64 2.45 -1.34
N PRO A 129 -10.83 3.43 -0.92
CA PRO A 129 -9.42 3.20 -0.62
C PRO A 129 -9.25 2.59 0.77
N ASN A 130 -8.35 1.62 0.87
CA ASN A 130 -7.81 1.11 2.13
C ASN A 130 -6.29 1.18 2.07
N ALA A 131 -5.65 1.49 3.19
CA ALA A 131 -4.20 1.48 3.28
C ALA A 131 -3.72 0.96 4.65
N TYR A 132 -2.66 0.18 4.62
CA TYR A 132 -2.06 -0.44 5.79
C TYR A 132 -0.54 -0.26 5.73
N LEU A 133 0.06 0.07 6.87
CA LEU A 133 1.49 -0.11 7.06
C LEU A 133 1.70 -1.52 7.61
N CYS A 134 2.45 -2.32 6.88
CA CYS A 134 2.72 -3.71 7.22
C CYS A 134 4.18 -3.90 7.63
N ARG A 135 4.42 -4.74 8.61
CA ARG A 135 5.74 -5.18 9.04
C ARG A 135 5.80 -6.70 8.94
N ASP A 136 6.69 -7.20 8.10
CA ASP A 136 6.91 -8.63 7.94
C ASP A 136 8.12 -9.03 8.80
N TRP A 137 7.90 -9.92 9.78
CA TRP A 137 8.97 -10.45 10.62
C TRP A 137 9.60 -11.71 10.02
N PRO A 138 10.79 -12.10 10.47
CA PRO A 138 11.43 -13.34 10.03
C PRO A 138 10.49 -14.55 10.21
N GLY A 139 10.30 -15.33 9.14
CA GLY A 139 9.35 -16.44 9.12
C GLY A 139 8.06 -16.16 8.35
N TYR A 140 7.74 -14.88 8.09
CA TYR A 140 6.62 -14.57 7.22
C TYR A 140 6.86 -15.07 5.79
N SER A 141 5.88 -15.78 5.27
CA SER A 141 5.88 -16.27 3.89
C SER A 141 4.44 -16.31 3.38
N LEU A 142 4.21 -15.64 2.29
CA LEU A 142 2.92 -15.67 1.58
C LEU A 142 3.13 -16.36 0.24
N GLY A 143 2.57 -17.55 0.10
CA GLY A 143 2.60 -18.30 -1.17
C GLY A 143 1.80 -17.60 -2.27
N PRO A 144 1.92 -18.09 -3.52
CA PRO A 144 1.09 -17.60 -4.62
C PRO A 144 -0.40 -17.68 -4.23
N HIS A 145 -1.11 -16.58 -4.39
CA HIS A 145 -2.53 -16.47 -4.07
C HIS A 145 -3.19 -15.43 -4.98
N THR A 146 -4.49 -15.49 -5.04
CA THR A 146 -5.31 -14.42 -5.62
C THR A 146 -5.85 -13.56 -4.49
N ASP A 147 -5.87 -12.26 -4.70
CA ASP A 147 -6.55 -11.33 -3.80
C ASP A 147 -8.07 -11.60 -3.74
N SER A 148 -8.71 -11.07 -2.70
CA SER A 148 -10.17 -11.09 -2.62
C SER A 148 -10.79 -10.49 -3.88
N TYR A 149 -11.89 -11.08 -4.36
CA TYR A 149 -12.64 -10.58 -5.52
C TYR A 149 -13.07 -9.11 -5.38
N GLN A 150 -13.22 -8.61 -4.15
CA GLN A 150 -13.55 -7.22 -3.88
C GLN A 150 -12.41 -6.25 -4.15
N LYS A 151 -11.16 -6.72 -4.19
CA LYS A 151 -10.01 -5.87 -4.50
C LYS A 151 -9.95 -5.58 -5.98
N VAL A 152 -10.08 -4.30 -6.31
CA VAL A 152 -10.08 -3.79 -7.68
C VAL A 152 -8.65 -3.53 -8.15
N VAL A 153 -7.85 -2.86 -7.32
CA VAL A 153 -6.41 -2.61 -7.55
C VAL A 153 -5.68 -2.75 -6.22
N SER A 154 -4.51 -3.40 -6.25
CA SER A 154 -3.57 -3.45 -5.13
C SER A 154 -2.28 -2.71 -5.50
N LEU A 155 -1.78 -1.87 -4.60
CA LEU A 155 -0.52 -1.15 -4.74
C LEU A 155 0.32 -1.42 -3.50
N ILE A 156 1.56 -1.87 -3.69
CA ILE A 156 2.48 -2.17 -2.59
C ILE A 156 3.72 -1.30 -2.75
N PHE A 157 4.00 -0.51 -1.74
CA PHE A 157 5.26 0.24 -1.60
C PHE A 157 6.20 -0.54 -0.69
N TYR A 158 7.19 -1.18 -1.24
CA TYR A 158 8.28 -1.77 -0.46
C TYR A 158 9.20 -0.68 0.07
N LEU A 159 9.55 -0.76 1.36
CA LEU A 159 10.35 0.25 2.07
C LEU A 159 11.68 -0.34 2.57
N PRO A 160 12.61 -0.76 1.70
CA PRO A 160 13.91 -1.25 2.12
C PRO A 160 14.75 -0.14 2.73
N GLU A 161 15.46 -0.42 3.82
CA GLU A 161 16.38 0.53 4.47
C GLU A 161 17.50 1.00 3.52
N ASN A 162 17.91 0.12 2.62
CA ASN A 162 18.88 0.45 1.57
C ASN A 162 18.19 0.45 0.19
N PRO A 163 17.90 1.62 -0.39
CA PRO A 163 17.25 1.73 -1.69
C PRO A 163 18.11 1.19 -2.86
N LYS A 164 19.38 0.88 -2.62
CA LYS A 164 20.26 0.23 -3.62
C LYS A 164 20.17 -1.30 -3.59
N SER A 165 19.50 -1.88 -2.61
CA SER A 165 19.15 -3.30 -2.65
C SER A 165 18.16 -3.49 -3.80
N PRO A 166 18.52 -4.27 -4.84
CA PRO A 166 17.57 -4.52 -5.92
C PRO A 166 16.35 -5.17 -5.29
N VAL A 167 15.19 -4.51 -5.42
CA VAL A 167 13.91 -5.20 -5.32
C VAL A 167 13.87 -6.06 -6.59
N GLN A 168 14.62 -7.14 -6.60
CA GLN A 168 14.48 -8.15 -7.63
C GLN A 168 13.08 -8.69 -7.46
N GLY A 169 12.31 -8.55 -8.53
CA GLY A 169 10.92 -8.95 -8.66
C GLY A 169 10.66 -10.28 -7.96
N ALA A 170 10.09 -10.19 -6.81
CA ALA A 170 10.11 -11.30 -5.92
C ALA A 170 8.78 -11.48 -5.25
N PRO A 171 8.49 -12.64 -4.85
CA PRO A 171 7.73 -12.87 -3.63
C PRO A 171 8.59 -12.73 -2.36
N GLU A 172 9.87 -12.38 -2.46
CA GLU A 172 10.78 -12.23 -1.33
C GLU A 172 11.45 -10.85 -1.35
N GLY A 173 10.72 -9.80 -0.95
CA GLY A 173 11.36 -8.57 -0.45
C GLY A 173 12.32 -8.93 0.70
N PRO A 174 13.33 -8.09 1.02
CA PRO A 174 14.25 -8.37 2.11
C PRO A 174 13.42 -8.69 3.36
N ARG A 175 13.61 -9.90 3.89
CA ARG A 175 12.84 -10.42 5.03
C ARG A 175 12.91 -9.43 6.17
N GLY A 176 11.74 -8.94 6.62
CA GLY A 176 11.66 -7.99 7.71
C GLY A 176 11.54 -6.51 7.32
N SER A 177 11.47 -6.17 6.03
CA SER A 177 11.24 -4.78 5.62
C SER A 177 9.76 -4.37 5.77
N PRO A 178 9.48 -3.15 6.26
CA PRO A 178 8.12 -2.62 6.26
C PRO A 178 7.65 -2.35 4.83
N ASN A 179 6.34 -2.34 4.65
CA ASN A 179 5.72 -1.98 3.38
C ASN A 179 4.38 -1.27 3.62
N ILE A 180 3.98 -0.41 2.69
CA ILE A 180 2.64 0.17 2.68
C ILE A 180 1.81 -0.58 1.65
N CYS A 181 0.76 -1.25 2.11
CA CYS A 181 -0.23 -1.89 1.27
C CYS A 181 -1.44 -0.97 1.11
N PHE A 182 -1.71 -0.56 -0.11
CA PHE A 182 -2.91 0.18 -0.49
C PHE A 182 -3.79 -0.72 -1.36
N SER A 183 -5.10 -0.63 -1.20
CA SER A 183 -6.05 -1.25 -2.12
C SER A 183 -7.25 -0.36 -2.38
N ALA A 184 -7.70 -0.33 -3.62
CA ALA A 184 -9.01 0.15 -3.99
C ALA A 184 -9.96 -1.06 -3.96
N GLN A 185 -11.02 -0.99 -3.16
CA GLN A 185 -11.94 -2.09 -2.95
C GLN A 185 -13.36 -1.69 -3.31
N ASP A 186 -14.13 -2.66 -3.84
CA ASP A 186 -15.56 -2.48 -4.01
C ASP A 186 -16.25 -2.53 -2.64
N ALA A 187 -17.19 -1.62 -2.41
CA ALA A 187 -17.94 -1.58 -1.16
C ALA A 187 -18.73 -2.89 -0.96
N PRO A 188 -18.79 -3.39 0.27
CA PRO A 188 -19.73 -4.47 0.59
C PRO A 188 -21.15 -3.97 0.29
N GLY A 189 -21.86 -4.71 -0.56
CA GLY A 189 -23.26 -4.46 -0.91
C GLY A 189 -24.19 -4.72 0.26
#